data_89f46035dc8ec4a7debf8219f4b6406a
#
_entry.id   89f46035dc8ec4a7debf8219f4b6406a
#
_cell.length_a   1.000
_cell.length_b   1.000
_cell.length_c   1.000
_cell.angle_alpha   90.00
_cell.angle_beta   90.00
_cell.angle_gamma   90.00
#
_symmetry.space_group_name_H-M   'P 1'
#
loop_
_entity.id
_entity.type
_entity.pdbx_description
1 polymer ?
#
loop_
_entity_poly.entity_id
_entity_poly.type
_entity_poly.pdbx_seq_one_letter_code
_entity_poly.pdbx_strand_id
1 'polypeptide(L)'
;MEKKQHDARRGRGGRLGLLALGTAVLVLGALALGARTLSGGFPRLETAGFRIGEEEYLRAMYQARNEVLSAHAAAGISLKDWSSETELGDPCRMTMDRALEILDEYYAVSLLAVERGYLEDAGYDAMLESLEEINRQRQEALDAGAMVTGIPSFTVEDYLTYRSSGLKLQFCSDPDNPEYAVTPEEIRQRYEADRDSLYRQPDAMELRFLLADVPSGEAEELEKTFAQARELGDLAAAVEALPRLADCYQEISVHPGNYGAYARSHGDVLAWAAELQPGELSQVFRREDRLCLIECLGRTANTYVPLEEVESIVVQSIRESRYDALIARRMEEMEISGDLKQLYRFTAEQLQ
;
A
#
# COMPACT_ATOMS: atom_id res chain seq x y z
N MET A 1 45.98 -20.25 59.76
CA MET A 1 45.01 -19.89 60.82
C MET A 1 43.62 -19.87 60.10
N GLU A 2 43.00 -20.87 60.39
CA GLU A 2 41.69 -21.32 60.94
C GLU A 2 40.59 -21.19 59.91
N LYS A 3 40.13 -22.33 59.35
CA LYS A 3 39.19 -23.37 59.81
C LYS A 3 37.89 -22.85 60.40
N LYS A 4 36.78 -23.17 59.66
CA LYS A 4 35.57 -23.93 60.08
C LYS A 4 34.62 -23.98 58.88
N GLN A 5 34.42 -25.04 58.23
CA GLN A 5 33.51 -26.21 58.35
C GLN A 5 32.25 -25.96 59.17
N HIS A 6 31.08 -26.12 58.50
CA HIS A 6 29.95 -26.94 58.92
C HIS A 6 28.94 -26.93 57.75
N ASP A 7 28.79 -28.02 57.10
CA ASP A 7 27.87 -29.16 57.28
C ASP A 7 26.44 -28.95 56.80
N ALA A 8 26.20 -29.68 55.77
CA ALA A 8 25.08 -30.49 55.34
C ALA A 8 23.69 -30.28 55.96
N ARG A 9 22.69 -30.10 55.07
CA ARG A 9 21.46 -30.91 55.17
C ARG A 9 20.79 -31.11 53.83
N ARG A 10 20.58 -32.38 53.50
CA ARG A 10 19.78 -32.94 52.43
C ARG A 10 18.31 -32.46 52.50
N GLY A 11 17.73 -32.12 51.38
CA GLY A 11 16.28 -32.05 51.17
C GLY A 11 15.94 -32.52 49.76
N ARG A 12 15.53 -33.80 49.67
CA ARG A 12 14.87 -34.38 48.48
C ARG A 12 13.53 -33.69 48.24
N GLY A 13 13.19 -33.41 47.00
CA GLY A 13 11.79 -33.18 46.66
C GLY A 13 11.61 -32.38 45.36
N GLY A 14 11.16 -33.05 44.32
CA GLY A 14 10.27 -32.48 43.37
C GLY A 14 10.79 -32.16 41.95
N ARG A 15 11.13 -33.23 41.20
CA ARG A 15 10.92 -33.18 39.74
C ARG A 15 9.39 -33.20 39.53
N LEU A 16 8.81 -32.08 39.06
CA LEU A 16 7.49 -32.04 38.39
C LEU A 16 7.24 -30.57 38.00
N GLY A 17 7.06 -30.31 36.73
CA GLY A 17 6.46 -29.05 36.30
C GLY A 17 7.19 -28.27 35.23
N LEU A 18 7.51 -28.88 34.09
CA LEU A 18 7.81 -28.15 32.84
C LEU A 18 7.39 -29.03 31.67
N LEU A 19 6.07 -29.26 31.58
CA LEU A 19 5.40 -29.87 30.44
C LEU A 19 3.94 -29.42 30.49
N ALA A 20 3.65 -28.18 30.12
CA ALA A 20 2.31 -27.70 29.81
C ALA A 20 2.35 -26.25 29.29
N LEU A 21 2.91 -26.04 28.10
CA LEU A 21 2.68 -24.80 27.32
C LEU A 21 2.97 -25.08 25.84
N GLY A 22 2.36 -26.11 25.31
CA GLY A 22 2.51 -26.51 23.91
C GLY A 22 1.21 -27.04 23.27
N THR A 23 0.07 -26.88 23.91
CA THR A 23 -1.21 -27.50 23.42
C THR A 23 -2.44 -26.58 23.48
N ALA A 24 -2.27 -25.26 23.42
CA ALA A 24 -3.39 -24.34 23.50
C ALA A 24 -3.74 -23.64 22.15
N VAL A 25 -3.04 -23.93 21.04
CA VAL A 25 -3.34 -23.30 19.73
C VAL A 25 -4.07 -24.25 18.77
N LEU A 26 -4.13 -25.54 19.08
CA LEU A 26 -4.81 -26.55 18.22
C LEU A 26 -6.27 -26.87 18.60
N VAL A 27 -6.88 -26.21 19.57
CA VAL A 27 -8.24 -26.51 20.03
C VAL A 27 -9.29 -25.49 19.58
N LEU A 28 -8.92 -24.35 18.99
CA LEU A 28 -9.88 -23.38 18.45
C LEU A 28 -10.32 -23.67 17.00
N GLY A 29 -9.63 -24.55 16.28
CA GLY A 29 -10.03 -25.00 14.93
C GLY A 29 -11.04 -26.15 14.92
N ALA A 30 -11.20 -26.89 16.01
CA ALA A 30 -12.00 -28.13 16.03
C ALA A 30 -13.42 -27.99 16.59
N LEU A 31 -13.84 -26.80 17.06
CA LEU A 31 -15.19 -26.59 17.61
C LEU A 31 -16.16 -25.94 16.61
N ALA A 32 -15.71 -25.56 15.41
CA ALA A 32 -16.59 -25.10 14.33
C ALA A 32 -17.10 -26.21 13.39
N LEU A 33 -16.65 -27.45 13.56
CA LEU A 33 -17.06 -28.59 12.71
C LEU A 33 -18.34 -29.31 13.17
N GLY A 34 -19.01 -28.87 14.23
CA GLY A 34 -20.09 -29.61 14.88
C GLY A 34 -21.52 -29.22 14.53
N ALA A 35 -21.78 -28.25 13.65
CA ALA A 35 -23.15 -27.78 13.36
C ALA A 35 -23.40 -27.48 11.87
N ARG A 36 -22.88 -28.32 10.97
CA ARG A 36 -23.06 -28.13 9.51
C ARG A 36 -23.72 -29.35 8.86
N THR A 37 -24.97 -29.57 9.15
CA THR A 37 -25.78 -30.55 8.42
C THR A 37 -27.11 -29.94 8.04
N LEU A 38 -27.12 -29.01 7.07
CA LEU A 38 -28.32 -28.65 6.26
C LEU A 38 -27.99 -27.63 5.14
N SER A 39 -26.74 -27.27 4.87
CA SER A 39 -26.38 -26.47 3.70
C SER A 39 -25.76 -27.31 2.62
N GLY A 40 -26.02 -27.06 1.36
CA GLY A 40 -25.34 -27.73 0.26
C GLY A 40 -23.83 -27.48 0.38
N GLY A 41 -23.01 -28.53 0.57
CA GLY A 41 -21.56 -28.42 0.75
C GLY A 41 -20.89 -27.59 -0.36
N PHE A 42 -19.64 -27.22 -0.14
CA PHE A 42 -18.85 -26.47 -1.13
C PHE A 42 -18.89 -27.16 -2.52
N PRO A 43 -19.20 -26.43 -3.61
CA PRO A 43 -19.27 -27.03 -4.94
C PRO A 43 -17.90 -27.45 -5.44
N ARG A 44 -17.89 -28.38 -6.39
CA ARG A 44 -16.64 -28.66 -7.11
C ARG A 44 -16.34 -27.51 -8.04
N LEU A 45 -15.18 -26.88 -7.84
CA LEU A 45 -14.65 -25.82 -8.68
C LEU A 45 -13.30 -26.24 -9.26
N GLU A 46 -13.06 -25.87 -10.51
CA GLU A 46 -11.81 -26.18 -11.22
C GLU A 46 -11.40 -24.97 -12.10
N THR A 47 -10.09 -24.69 -12.14
CA THR A 47 -9.49 -23.73 -13.07
C THR A 47 -8.16 -24.28 -13.58
N ALA A 48 -7.88 -24.16 -14.88
CA ALA A 48 -6.62 -24.56 -15.51
C ALA A 48 -6.12 -25.98 -15.13
N GLY A 49 -7.05 -26.90 -14.83
CA GLY A 49 -6.75 -28.27 -14.40
C GLY A 49 -6.52 -28.44 -12.89
N PHE A 50 -6.56 -27.39 -12.11
CA PHE A 50 -6.48 -27.43 -10.64
C PHE A 50 -7.88 -27.44 -10.03
N ARG A 51 -8.03 -28.23 -8.96
CA ARG A 51 -9.24 -28.21 -8.15
C ARG A 51 -9.10 -27.15 -7.06
N ILE A 52 -10.06 -26.23 -7.01
CA ILE A 52 -10.13 -25.23 -5.95
C ILE A 52 -10.75 -25.85 -4.70
N GLY A 53 -10.05 -25.77 -3.57
CA GLY A 53 -10.50 -26.24 -2.28
C GLY A 53 -11.43 -25.26 -1.57
N GLU A 54 -12.22 -25.77 -0.61
CA GLU A 54 -13.10 -24.91 0.21
C GLU A 54 -12.30 -23.86 0.99
N GLU A 55 -11.20 -24.27 1.62
CA GLU A 55 -10.34 -23.37 2.42
C GLU A 55 -9.71 -22.28 1.55
N GLU A 56 -9.23 -22.64 0.39
CA GLU A 56 -8.66 -21.74 -0.61
C GLU A 56 -9.71 -20.69 -1.06
N TYR A 57 -10.92 -21.14 -1.39
CA TYR A 57 -12.02 -20.25 -1.73
C TYR A 57 -12.40 -19.32 -0.58
N LEU A 58 -12.56 -19.86 0.64
CA LEU A 58 -12.92 -19.06 1.82
C LEU A 58 -11.91 -17.94 2.07
N ARG A 59 -10.63 -18.22 1.91
CA ARG A 59 -9.57 -17.20 2.03
C ARG A 59 -9.79 -16.06 1.03
N ALA A 60 -9.94 -16.41 -0.26
CA ALA A 60 -10.20 -15.42 -1.31
C ALA A 60 -11.50 -14.64 -1.07
N MET A 61 -12.55 -15.34 -0.62
CA MET A 61 -13.84 -14.76 -0.27
C MET A 61 -13.74 -13.73 0.89
N TYR A 62 -12.97 -14.04 1.95
CA TYR A 62 -12.80 -13.08 3.06
C TYR A 62 -12.00 -11.86 2.65
N GLN A 63 -11.01 -12.01 1.76
CA GLN A 63 -10.32 -10.86 1.16
C GLN A 63 -11.30 -10.02 0.34
N ALA A 64 -12.05 -10.64 -0.58
CA ALA A 64 -13.06 -10.00 -1.42
C ALA A 64 -14.13 -9.28 -0.59
N ARG A 65 -14.59 -9.90 0.51
CA ARG A 65 -15.53 -9.30 1.46
C ARG A 65 -15.03 -7.96 2.00
N ASN A 66 -13.78 -7.88 2.38
CA ASN A 66 -13.19 -6.64 2.90
C ASN A 66 -13.11 -5.55 1.81
N GLU A 67 -12.82 -5.92 0.57
CA GLU A 67 -12.82 -5.00 -0.56
C GLU A 67 -14.25 -4.48 -0.86
N VAL A 68 -15.25 -5.37 -0.83
CA VAL A 68 -16.67 -4.98 -1.01
C VAL A 68 -17.15 -4.06 0.10
N LEU A 69 -16.79 -4.34 1.37
CA LEU A 69 -17.09 -3.45 2.50
C LEU A 69 -16.46 -2.06 2.32
N SER A 70 -15.22 -2.01 1.88
CA SER A 70 -14.50 -0.76 1.65
C SER A 70 -15.13 0.05 0.51
N ALA A 71 -15.53 -0.60 -0.58
CA ALA A 71 -16.22 0.05 -1.69
C ALA A 71 -17.57 0.65 -1.27
N HIS A 72 -18.36 -0.09 -0.47
CA HIS A 72 -19.64 0.41 0.07
C HIS A 72 -19.42 1.58 1.02
N ALA A 73 -18.43 1.51 1.90
CA ALA A 73 -18.08 2.59 2.82
C ALA A 73 -17.65 3.86 2.06
N ALA A 74 -16.85 3.73 1.00
CA ALA A 74 -16.44 4.85 0.14
C ALA A 74 -17.63 5.51 -0.58
N ALA A 75 -18.66 4.73 -0.91
CA ALA A 75 -19.92 5.22 -1.48
C ALA A 75 -20.89 5.77 -0.42
N GLY A 76 -20.53 5.77 0.88
CA GLY A 76 -21.40 6.20 1.97
C GLY A 76 -22.50 5.18 2.33
N ILE A 77 -22.41 3.95 1.85
CA ILE A 77 -23.39 2.89 2.06
C ILE A 77 -22.95 2.04 3.25
N SER A 78 -23.80 1.93 4.28
CA SER A 78 -23.60 1.03 5.41
C SER A 78 -24.16 -0.35 5.09
N LEU A 79 -23.30 -1.31 4.78
CA LEU A 79 -23.70 -2.69 4.49
C LEU A 79 -24.00 -3.43 5.79
N LYS A 80 -25.29 -3.68 6.07
CA LYS A 80 -25.79 -4.40 7.24
C LYS A 80 -26.31 -5.80 6.93
N ASP A 81 -26.70 -6.02 5.70
CA ASP A 81 -27.30 -7.25 5.22
C ASP A 81 -26.70 -7.60 3.85
N TRP A 82 -26.04 -8.75 3.78
CA TRP A 82 -25.37 -9.24 2.57
C TRP A 82 -26.35 -9.81 1.54
N SER A 83 -27.60 -10.07 1.93
CA SER A 83 -28.63 -10.59 1.04
C SER A 83 -29.46 -9.50 0.35
N SER A 84 -29.30 -8.24 0.77
CA SER A 84 -30.04 -7.11 0.24
C SER A 84 -29.24 -6.39 -0.85
N GLU A 85 -29.85 -6.21 -2.02
CA GLU A 85 -29.26 -5.43 -3.12
C GLU A 85 -29.07 -3.97 -2.69
N THR A 86 -27.93 -3.39 -3.05
CA THR A 86 -27.55 -2.00 -2.78
C THR A 86 -27.47 -1.20 -4.07
N GLU A 87 -27.19 0.11 -4.00
CA GLU A 87 -26.93 0.93 -5.18
C GLU A 87 -25.71 0.46 -5.99
N LEU A 88 -24.77 -0.26 -5.37
CA LEU A 88 -23.62 -0.87 -6.03
C LEU A 88 -23.91 -2.28 -6.60
N GLY A 89 -25.06 -2.86 -6.30
CA GLY A 89 -25.49 -4.20 -6.71
C GLY A 89 -25.67 -5.17 -5.55
N ASP A 90 -25.67 -6.48 -5.86
CA ASP A 90 -25.77 -7.58 -4.89
C ASP A 90 -24.40 -7.81 -4.20
N PRO A 91 -24.25 -7.49 -2.91
CA PRO A 91 -22.95 -7.59 -2.24
C PRO A 91 -22.41 -9.03 -2.15
N CYS A 92 -23.30 -10.01 -2.03
CA CYS A 92 -22.92 -11.42 -2.02
C CYS A 92 -22.36 -11.85 -3.38
N ARG A 93 -22.99 -11.43 -4.46
CA ARG A 93 -22.52 -11.66 -5.83
C ARG A 93 -21.18 -10.98 -6.07
N MET A 94 -21.06 -9.71 -5.70
CA MET A 94 -19.82 -8.94 -5.82
C MET A 94 -18.67 -9.65 -5.08
N THR A 95 -18.94 -10.16 -3.87
CA THR A 95 -17.93 -10.89 -3.08
C THR A 95 -17.54 -12.20 -3.74
N MET A 96 -18.52 -12.97 -4.23
CA MET A 96 -18.24 -14.23 -4.95
C MET A 96 -17.42 -13.97 -6.21
N ASP A 97 -17.85 -13.03 -7.05
CA ASP A 97 -17.18 -12.74 -8.32
C ASP A 97 -15.74 -12.23 -8.07
N ARG A 98 -15.56 -11.35 -7.09
CA ARG A 98 -14.22 -10.88 -6.71
C ARG A 98 -13.34 -11.99 -6.12
N ALA A 99 -13.90 -12.92 -5.35
CA ALA A 99 -13.15 -14.09 -4.86
C ALA A 99 -12.65 -14.97 -6.01
N LEU A 100 -13.48 -15.16 -7.04
CA LEU A 100 -13.08 -15.90 -8.25
C LEU A 100 -11.95 -15.16 -9.00
N GLU A 101 -12.02 -13.84 -9.15
CA GLU A 101 -10.94 -13.02 -9.74
C GLU A 101 -9.62 -13.15 -8.97
N ILE A 102 -9.66 -13.16 -7.63
CA ILE A 102 -8.47 -13.35 -6.79
C ILE A 102 -7.84 -14.72 -7.02
N LEU A 103 -8.66 -15.76 -7.21
CA LEU A 103 -8.19 -17.10 -7.52
C LEU A 103 -7.62 -17.20 -8.94
N ASP A 104 -8.27 -16.58 -9.92
CA ASP A 104 -7.76 -16.52 -11.29
C ASP A 104 -6.40 -15.81 -11.36
N GLU A 105 -6.24 -14.69 -10.65
CA GLU A 105 -4.95 -13.99 -10.54
C GLU A 105 -3.88 -14.89 -9.92
N TYR A 106 -4.19 -15.58 -8.82
CA TYR A 106 -3.27 -16.52 -8.18
C TYR A 106 -2.78 -17.58 -9.15
N TYR A 107 -3.69 -18.24 -9.88
CA TYR A 107 -3.33 -19.28 -10.83
C TYR A 107 -2.64 -18.73 -12.08
N ALA A 108 -3.04 -17.55 -12.58
CA ALA A 108 -2.39 -16.89 -13.70
C ALA A 108 -0.91 -16.59 -13.39
N VAL A 109 -0.63 -16.04 -12.19
CA VAL A 109 0.73 -15.76 -11.71
C VAL A 109 1.53 -17.07 -11.53
N SER A 110 0.94 -18.06 -10.85
CA SER A 110 1.63 -19.31 -10.54
C SER A 110 1.95 -20.12 -11.80
N LEU A 111 1.03 -20.19 -12.76
CA LEU A 111 1.25 -20.85 -14.04
C LEU A 111 2.32 -20.16 -14.89
N LEU A 112 2.33 -18.82 -14.94
CA LEU A 112 3.39 -18.08 -15.61
C LEU A 112 4.75 -18.38 -14.97
N ALA A 113 4.81 -18.44 -13.65
CA ALA A 113 6.02 -18.76 -12.92
C ALA A 113 6.52 -20.19 -13.18
N VAL A 114 5.63 -21.18 -13.30
CA VAL A 114 5.99 -22.56 -13.71
C VAL A 114 6.53 -22.59 -15.14
N GLU A 115 5.88 -21.90 -16.08
CA GLU A 115 6.33 -21.81 -17.48
C GLU A 115 7.72 -21.18 -17.63
N ARG A 116 8.05 -20.24 -16.73
CA ARG A 116 9.38 -19.60 -16.70
C ARG A 116 10.40 -20.38 -15.85
N GLY A 117 10.00 -21.49 -15.24
CA GLY A 117 10.87 -22.29 -14.38
C GLY A 117 11.19 -21.64 -13.01
N TYR A 118 10.40 -20.68 -12.58
CA TYR A 118 10.53 -20.04 -11.26
C TYR A 118 9.86 -20.85 -10.15
N LEU A 119 8.87 -21.67 -10.52
CA LEU A 119 8.19 -22.62 -9.65
C LEU A 119 8.16 -24.00 -10.30
N GLU A 120 8.09 -25.03 -9.46
CA GLU A 120 7.90 -26.42 -9.91
C GLU A 120 6.42 -26.75 -10.10
N ASP A 121 5.55 -26.19 -9.26
CA ASP A 121 4.11 -26.44 -9.22
C ASP A 121 3.32 -25.14 -8.95
N ALA A 122 2.18 -24.99 -9.64
CA ALA A 122 1.27 -23.86 -9.51
C ALA A 122 0.15 -24.09 -8.48
N GLY A 123 0.01 -25.32 -7.95
CA GLY A 123 -1.07 -25.72 -7.04
C GLY A 123 -1.03 -25.01 -5.69
N TYR A 124 -2.22 -24.87 -5.10
CA TYR A 124 -2.36 -24.25 -3.79
C TYR A 124 -1.68 -25.06 -2.67
N ASP A 125 -1.75 -26.40 -2.73
CA ASP A 125 -1.09 -27.28 -1.76
C ASP A 125 0.44 -27.10 -1.80
N ALA A 126 1.05 -27.02 -2.99
CA ALA A 126 2.48 -26.74 -3.13
C ALA A 126 2.88 -25.36 -2.59
N MET A 127 1.99 -24.39 -2.69
CA MET A 127 2.19 -23.09 -2.06
C MET A 127 2.17 -23.18 -0.53
N LEU A 128 1.25 -23.97 0.05
CA LEU A 128 1.20 -24.18 1.50
C LEU A 128 2.44 -24.91 2.01
N GLU A 129 2.93 -25.93 1.30
CA GLU A 129 4.20 -26.59 1.63
C GLU A 129 5.39 -25.61 1.61
N SER A 130 5.42 -24.72 0.61
CA SER A 130 6.45 -23.67 0.54
C SER A 130 6.36 -22.65 1.67
N LEU A 131 5.16 -22.32 2.13
CA LEU A 131 4.93 -21.47 3.30
C LEU A 131 5.44 -22.12 4.58
N GLU A 132 5.13 -23.41 4.80
CA GLU A 132 5.62 -24.15 5.96
C GLU A 132 7.14 -24.20 5.99
N GLU A 133 7.76 -24.47 4.85
CA GLU A 133 9.22 -24.55 4.71
C GLU A 133 9.89 -23.19 5.00
N ILE A 134 9.40 -22.09 4.44
CA ILE A 134 9.98 -20.77 4.70
C ILE A 134 9.80 -20.35 6.16
N ASN A 135 8.67 -20.65 6.79
CA ASN A 135 8.43 -20.36 8.18
C ASN A 135 9.36 -21.19 9.09
N ARG A 136 9.59 -22.45 8.76
CA ARG A 136 10.55 -23.32 9.45
C ARG A 136 11.97 -22.75 9.37
N GLN A 137 12.44 -22.35 8.17
CA GLN A 137 13.76 -21.76 7.96
C GLN A 137 13.94 -20.47 8.75
N ARG A 138 12.90 -19.61 8.78
CA ARG A 138 12.93 -18.35 9.55
C ARG A 138 13.02 -18.61 11.04
N GLN A 139 12.27 -19.59 11.55
CA GLN A 139 12.33 -19.97 12.97
C GLN A 139 13.71 -20.53 13.34
N GLU A 140 14.27 -21.42 12.51
CA GLU A 140 15.63 -21.96 12.74
C GLU A 140 16.69 -20.84 12.76
N ALA A 141 16.57 -19.84 11.88
CA ALA A 141 17.47 -18.69 11.87
C ALA A 141 17.33 -17.85 13.16
N LEU A 142 16.11 -17.61 13.63
CA LEU A 142 15.87 -16.91 14.91
C LEU A 142 16.43 -17.68 16.10
N ASP A 143 16.23 -18.99 16.16
CA ASP A 143 16.75 -19.86 17.23
C ASP A 143 18.28 -19.88 17.25
N ALA A 144 18.90 -19.72 16.07
CA ALA A 144 20.36 -19.57 15.93
C ALA A 144 20.86 -18.14 16.24
N GLY A 145 19.98 -17.21 16.61
CA GLY A 145 20.33 -15.81 16.91
C GLY A 145 20.62 -14.95 15.69
N ALA A 146 20.22 -15.40 14.48
CA ALA A 146 20.35 -14.62 13.27
C ALA A 146 19.22 -13.58 13.15
N MET A 147 19.50 -12.45 12.48
CA MET A 147 18.45 -11.47 12.16
C MET A 147 17.62 -11.97 10.97
N VAL A 148 16.31 -11.99 11.15
CA VAL A 148 15.33 -12.25 10.08
C VAL A 148 14.73 -10.92 9.64
N THR A 149 14.87 -10.60 8.34
CA THR A 149 14.31 -9.37 7.79
C THR A 149 12.81 -9.50 7.61
N GLY A 150 12.06 -8.47 8.03
CA GLY A 150 10.59 -8.43 7.94
C GLY A 150 9.91 -9.20 9.07
N ILE A 151 8.71 -9.75 8.79
CA ILE A 151 7.91 -10.48 9.78
C ILE A 151 8.56 -11.84 10.13
N PRO A 152 8.55 -12.24 11.40
CA PRO A 152 9.18 -13.49 11.84
C PRO A 152 8.58 -14.76 11.21
N SER A 153 7.26 -14.77 11.02
CA SER A 153 6.52 -15.89 10.44
C SER A 153 5.40 -15.33 9.56
N PHE A 154 5.22 -15.90 8.38
CA PHE A 154 4.18 -15.50 7.45
C PHE A 154 2.86 -16.20 7.77
N THR A 155 1.75 -15.46 7.70
CA THR A 155 0.42 -16.02 7.43
C THR A 155 0.31 -16.43 5.95
N VAL A 156 -0.78 -17.08 5.58
CA VAL A 156 -1.03 -17.42 4.15
C VAL A 156 -1.13 -16.15 3.31
N GLU A 157 -1.82 -15.11 3.79
CA GLU A 157 -2.00 -13.83 3.12
C GLU A 157 -0.68 -13.07 2.93
N ASP A 158 0.13 -13.00 3.98
CA ASP A 158 1.45 -12.39 3.93
C ASP A 158 2.36 -13.10 2.93
N TYR A 159 2.32 -14.44 2.94
CA TYR A 159 3.13 -15.26 2.04
C TYR A 159 2.70 -15.13 0.58
N LEU A 160 1.41 -15.10 0.30
CA LEU A 160 0.90 -14.87 -1.05
C LEU A 160 1.35 -13.53 -1.61
N THR A 161 1.29 -12.47 -0.80
CA THR A 161 1.77 -11.13 -1.17
C THR A 161 3.29 -11.12 -1.41
N TYR A 162 4.04 -11.73 -0.50
CA TYR A 162 5.49 -11.87 -0.60
C TYR A 162 5.89 -12.66 -1.86
N ARG A 163 5.26 -13.81 -2.10
CA ARG A 163 5.51 -14.69 -3.24
C ARG A 163 5.19 -14.00 -4.56
N SER A 164 4.00 -13.38 -4.68
CA SER A 164 3.59 -12.66 -5.89
C SER A 164 4.56 -11.55 -6.25
N SER A 165 4.93 -10.72 -5.26
CA SER A 165 5.91 -9.64 -5.44
C SER A 165 7.29 -10.18 -5.85
N GLY A 166 7.73 -11.29 -5.23
CA GLY A 166 8.98 -11.96 -5.56
C GLY A 166 9.00 -12.51 -6.98
N LEU A 167 7.93 -13.15 -7.43
CA LEU A 167 7.79 -13.68 -8.79
C LEU A 167 7.76 -12.56 -9.84
N LYS A 168 7.07 -11.45 -9.58
CA LYS A 168 7.10 -10.27 -10.45
C LYS A 168 8.50 -9.69 -10.56
N LEU A 169 9.20 -9.54 -9.43
CA LEU A 169 10.58 -9.06 -9.41
C LEU A 169 11.51 -10.00 -10.19
N GLN A 170 11.38 -11.31 -10.00
CA GLN A 170 12.17 -12.31 -10.70
C GLN A 170 11.92 -12.24 -12.21
N PHE A 171 10.66 -12.19 -12.64
CA PHE A 171 10.29 -12.02 -14.04
C PHE A 171 10.91 -10.78 -14.68
N CYS A 172 10.85 -9.64 -13.98
CA CYS A 172 11.38 -8.37 -14.47
C CYS A 172 12.92 -8.29 -14.48
N SER A 173 13.61 -9.13 -13.68
CA SER A 173 15.06 -9.13 -13.56
C SER A 173 15.77 -10.29 -14.25
N ASP A 174 15.04 -11.28 -14.76
CA ASP A 174 15.57 -12.47 -15.40
C ASP A 174 15.98 -12.17 -16.86
N PRO A 175 17.29 -12.16 -17.19
CA PRO A 175 17.76 -11.88 -18.55
C PRO A 175 17.40 -12.98 -19.57
N ASP A 176 17.05 -14.19 -19.12
CA ASP A 176 16.63 -15.30 -19.97
C ASP A 176 15.13 -15.22 -20.33
N ASN A 177 14.38 -14.31 -19.67
CA ASN A 177 12.99 -14.06 -19.97
C ASN A 177 12.84 -13.34 -21.32
N PRO A 178 12.03 -13.84 -22.28
CA PRO A 178 11.81 -13.19 -23.58
C PRO A 178 11.34 -11.74 -23.50
N GLU A 179 10.60 -11.38 -22.44
CA GLU A 179 10.09 -10.02 -22.19
C GLU A 179 11.11 -9.08 -21.51
N TYR A 180 12.30 -9.59 -21.16
CA TYR A 180 13.32 -8.80 -20.45
C TYR A 180 13.93 -7.68 -21.31
N ALA A 181 14.23 -7.97 -22.60
CA ALA A 181 14.89 -7.02 -23.47
C ALA A 181 13.98 -5.83 -23.81
N VAL A 182 14.45 -4.62 -23.53
CA VAL A 182 13.76 -3.36 -23.84
C VAL A 182 14.62 -2.56 -24.82
N THR A 183 14.02 -2.12 -25.91
CA THR A 183 14.73 -1.35 -26.93
C THR A 183 14.84 0.13 -26.56
N PRO A 184 15.86 0.87 -27.05
CA PRO A 184 15.98 2.31 -26.83
C PRO A 184 14.77 3.11 -27.31
N GLU A 185 14.05 2.60 -28.31
CA GLU A 185 12.85 3.25 -28.83
C GLU A 185 11.68 3.12 -27.86
N GLU A 186 11.47 1.93 -27.28
CA GLU A 186 10.45 1.73 -26.24
C GLU A 186 10.71 2.59 -24.99
N ILE A 187 12.00 2.71 -24.61
CA ILE A 187 12.40 3.56 -23.47
C ILE A 187 12.03 5.01 -23.75
N ARG A 188 12.37 5.53 -24.94
CA ARG A 188 12.01 6.92 -25.31
C ARG A 188 10.51 7.13 -25.36
N GLN A 189 9.76 6.22 -25.99
CA GLN A 189 8.30 6.31 -26.08
C GLN A 189 7.63 6.31 -24.69
N ARG A 190 8.09 5.45 -23.79
CA ARG A 190 7.57 5.39 -22.43
C ARG A 190 7.90 6.65 -21.64
N TYR A 191 9.16 7.11 -21.72
CA TYR A 191 9.54 8.37 -21.07
C TYR A 191 8.72 9.55 -21.57
N GLU A 192 8.54 9.71 -22.89
CA GLU A 192 7.74 10.81 -23.46
C GLU A 192 6.24 10.71 -23.05
N ALA A 193 5.70 9.50 -22.95
CA ALA A 193 4.32 9.30 -22.48
C ALA A 193 4.15 9.69 -21.01
N ASP A 194 5.12 9.42 -20.18
CA ASP A 194 5.06 9.65 -18.73
C ASP A 194 5.67 11.00 -18.31
N ARG A 195 6.32 11.71 -19.23
CA ARG A 195 7.14 12.90 -18.96
C ARG A 195 6.42 13.96 -18.15
N ASP A 196 5.21 14.32 -18.54
CA ASP A 196 4.46 15.40 -17.89
C ASP A 196 3.89 15.01 -16.53
N SER A 197 3.65 13.71 -16.31
CA SER A 197 3.05 13.20 -15.07
C SER A 197 4.07 12.75 -14.04
N LEU A 198 5.20 12.14 -14.46
CA LEU A 198 6.17 11.52 -13.56
C LEU A 198 7.50 12.25 -13.49
N TYR A 199 7.94 12.89 -14.58
CA TYR A 199 9.30 13.44 -14.70
C TYR A 199 9.35 14.96 -14.74
N ARG A 200 8.21 15.62 -14.60
CA ARG A 200 8.16 17.07 -14.49
C ARG A 200 8.68 17.51 -13.13
N GLN A 201 9.70 18.37 -13.16
CA GLN A 201 10.23 18.98 -11.95
C GLN A 201 9.38 20.18 -11.51
N PRO A 202 9.21 20.44 -10.20
CA PRO A 202 8.53 21.65 -9.75
C PRO A 202 9.32 22.90 -10.11
N ASP A 203 8.65 24.02 -10.42
CA ASP A 203 9.31 25.29 -10.74
C ASP A 203 10.21 25.74 -9.60
N ALA A 204 11.36 26.32 -9.93
CA ALA A 204 12.12 27.05 -8.95
C ALA A 204 11.44 28.40 -8.67
N MET A 205 11.28 28.76 -7.39
CA MET A 205 10.58 29.95 -6.96
C MET A 205 11.34 30.65 -5.85
N GLU A 206 11.43 31.99 -5.95
CA GLU A 206 11.84 32.86 -4.87
C GLU A 206 10.59 33.49 -4.28
N LEU A 207 10.29 33.17 -3.03
CA LEU A 207 9.04 33.56 -2.38
C LEU A 207 9.32 34.34 -1.09
N ARG A 208 8.52 35.35 -0.85
CA ARG A 208 8.27 35.95 0.47
C ARG A 208 6.85 35.67 0.88
N PHE A 209 6.62 35.41 2.13
CA PHE A 209 5.26 35.26 2.61
C PHE A 209 5.09 35.59 4.07
N LEU A 210 3.88 36.01 4.40
CA LEU A 210 3.37 36.08 5.74
C LEU A 210 2.53 34.86 6.01
N LEU A 211 2.83 34.12 7.07
CA LEU A 211 2.06 32.95 7.50
C LEU A 211 1.80 33.09 9.01
N ALA A 212 0.56 33.18 9.40
CA ALA A 212 0.17 33.31 10.80
C ALA A 212 -0.96 32.34 11.15
N ASP A 213 -0.86 31.73 12.34
CA ASP A 213 -1.99 31.10 12.99
C ASP A 213 -2.95 32.18 13.52
N VAL A 214 -4.26 31.94 13.38
CA VAL A 214 -5.30 32.88 13.77
C VAL A 214 -5.82 32.53 15.17
N PRO A 215 -5.45 33.28 16.21
CA PRO A 215 -6.01 33.06 17.55
C PRO A 215 -7.52 33.27 17.58
N SER A 216 -8.22 32.54 18.43
CA SER A 216 -9.66 32.75 18.65
C SER A 216 -9.94 34.19 19.13
N GLY A 217 -10.70 34.94 18.34
CA GLY A 217 -11.10 36.34 18.66
C GLY A 217 -10.27 37.43 18.01
N GLU A 218 -9.13 37.12 17.34
CA GLU A 218 -8.24 38.14 16.72
C GLU A 218 -8.26 38.08 15.17
N ALA A 219 -9.07 37.20 14.60
CA ALA A 219 -9.09 36.97 13.17
C ALA A 219 -9.32 38.24 12.33
N GLU A 220 -10.29 39.07 12.71
CA GLU A 220 -10.65 40.28 11.96
C GLU A 220 -9.53 41.31 11.97
N GLU A 221 -8.82 41.46 13.08
CA GLU A 221 -7.71 42.42 13.20
C GLU A 221 -6.49 41.95 12.38
N LEU A 222 -6.20 40.64 12.44
CA LEU A 222 -5.11 40.03 11.68
C LEU A 222 -5.39 40.09 10.17
N GLU A 223 -6.61 39.78 9.73
CA GLU A 223 -7.03 39.92 8.33
C GLU A 223 -6.88 41.37 7.82
N LYS A 224 -7.27 42.38 8.62
CA LYS A 224 -7.07 43.79 8.26
C LYS A 224 -5.58 44.13 8.13
N THR A 225 -4.74 43.56 8.99
CA THR A 225 -3.29 43.78 8.92
C THR A 225 -2.67 43.18 7.68
N PHE A 226 -3.09 41.94 7.29
CA PHE A 226 -2.65 41.31 6.06
C PHE A 226 -3.15 42.05 4.81
N ALA A 227 -4.38 42.58 4.85
CA ALA A 227 -4.90 43.42 3.79
C ALA A 227 -4.09 44.75 3.64
N GLN A 228 -3.71 45.41 4.75
CA GLN A 228 -2.83 46.57 4.73
C GLN A 228 -1.44 46.24 4.17
N ALA A 229 -0.86 45.09 4.55
CA ALA A 229 0.40 44.61 4.00
C ALA A 229 0.30 44.42 2.48
N ARG A 230 -0.80 43.87 2.01
CA ARG A 230 -1.06 43.68 0.58
C ARG A 230 -1.16 45.01 -0.18
N GLU A 231 -1.79 46.03 0.41
CA GLU A 231 -1.91 47.35 -0.21
C GLU A 231 -0.55 48.06 -0.39
N LEU A 232 0.46 47.75 0.45
CA LEU A 232 1.81 48.27 0.32
C LEU A 232 2.57 47.69 -0.88
N GLY A 233 2.14 46.52 -1.41
CA GLY A 233 2.62 45.95 -2.67
C GLY A 233 3.99 45.29 -2.62
N ASP A 234 4.68 45.30 -1.49
CA ASP A 234 5.98 44.64 -1.23
C ASP A 234 5.98 44.15 0.23
N LEU A 235 6.20 42.86 0.46
CA LEU A 235 6.11 42.28 1.79
C LEU A 235 7.28 42.71 2.71
N ALA A 236 8.46 42.95 2.17
CA ALA A 236 9.57 43.44 2.99
C ALA A 236 9.28 44.88 3.49
N ALA A 237 8.81 45.78 2.61
CA ALA A 237 8.37 47.12 2.99
C ALA A 237 7.17 47.08 3.97
N ALA A 238 6.25 46.11 3.79
CA ALA A 238 5.13 45.92 4.69
C ALA A 238 5.56 45.54 6.10
N VAL A 239 6.54 44.68 6.26
CA VAL A 239 7.09 44.31 7.58
C VAL A 239 7.81 45.47 8.25
N GLU A 240 8.53 46.29 7.50
CA GLU A 240 9.15 47.53 8.03
C GLU A 240 8.08 48.50 8.53
N ALA A 241 6.98 48.67 7.77
CA ALA A 241 5.88 49.56 8.14
C ALA A 241 4.97 49.01 9.26
N LEU A 242 4.85 47.71 9.36
CA LEU A 242 4.00 46.97 10.30
C LEU A 242 4.83 45.96 11.10
N PRO A 243 5.63 46.38 12.10
CA PRO A 243 6.59 45.49 12.79
C PRO A 243 5.96 44.24 13.44
N ARG A 244 4.66 44.28 13.73
CA ARG A 244 3.91 43.11 14.25
C ARG A 244 3.85 41.93 13.29
N LEU A 245 4.19 42.11 12.01
CA LEU A 245 4.26 41.09 11.00
C LEU A 245 5.62 40.36 10.95
N ALA A 246 6.63 40.87 11.66
CA ALA A 246 7.98 40.32 11.59
C ALA A 246 8.06 38.84 11.97
N ASP A 247 7.29 38.41 12.98
CA ASP A 247 7.26 37.01 13.44
C ASP A 247 6.55 36.04 12.45
N CYS A 248 5.76 36.61 11.53
CA CYS A 248 5.02 35.85 10.51
C CYS A 248 5.75 35.81 9.16
N TYR A 249 6.78 36.62 8.98
CA TYR A 249 7.48 36.83 7.73
C TYR A 249 8.55 35.78 7.49
N GLN A 250 8.56 35.23 6.27
CA GLN A 250 9.57 34.28 5.82
C GLN A 250 9.97 34.55 4.37
N GLU A 251 11.24 34.28 4.05
CA GLU A 251 11.76 34.22 2.68
C GLU A 251 12.26 32.83 2.42
N ILE A 252 11.91 32.24 1.28
CA ILE A 252 12.38 30.94 0.85
C ILE A 252 12.77 30.92 -0.62
N SER A 253 13.83 30.15 -0.90
CA SER A 253 14.23 29.79 -2.25
C SER A 253 13.92 28.31 -2.47
N VAL A 254 12.99 28.04 -3.35
CA VAL A 254 12.50 26.69 -3.67
C VAL A 254 13.09 26.26 -5.01
N HIS A 255 13.65 25.07 -5.05
CA HIS A 255 14.15 24.44 -6.27
C HIS A 255 13.91 22.92 -6.21
N PRO A 256 14.02 22.18 -7.31
CA PRO A 256 13.71 20.74 -7.34
C PRO A 256 14.37 19.93 -6.21
N GLY A 257 15.63 20.25 -5.87
CA GLY A 257 16.39 19.52 -4.85
C GLY A 257 15.90 19.72 -3.40
N ASN A 258 15.17 20.83 -3.10
CA ASN A 258 14.64 21.09 -1.75
C ASN A 258 13.10 21.16 -1.70
N TYR A 259 12.42 21.05 -2.85
CA TYR A 259 10.96 21.13 -2.95
C TYR A 259 10.26 20.17 -1.98
N GLY A 260 10.70 18.91 -1.90
CA GLY A 260 10.10 17.95 -1.00
C GLY A 260 10.20 18.29 0.49
N ALA A 261 11.23 19.02 0.90
CA ALA A 261 11.36 19.53 2.28
C ALA A 261 10.34 20.65 2.55
N TYR A 262 10.26 21.61 1.65
CA TYR A 262 9.30 22.72 1.77
C TYR A 262 7.85 22.26 1.58
N ALA A 263 7.58 21.28 0.73
CA ALA A 263 6.24 20.72 0.58
C ALA A 263 5.70 20.08 1.87
N ARG A 264 6.57 19.50 2.70
CA ARG A 264 6.18 18.96 4.02
C ARG A 264 5.88 20.06 5.06
N SER A 265 6.60 21.17 5.03
CA SER A 265 6.46 22.24 6.03
C SER A 265 5.54 23.39 5.58
N HIS A 266 5.48 23.66 4.28
CA HIS A 266 4.78 24.80 3.67
C HIS A 266 4.00 24.40 2.41
N GLY A 267 3.42 23.20 2.39
CA GLY A 267 2.72 22.67 1.19
C GLY A 267 1.60 23.57 0.70
N ASP A 268 0.84 24.20 1.61
CA ASP A 268 -0.23 25.14 1.25
C ASP A 268 0.33 26.42 0.60
N VAL A 269 1.46 26.97 1.12
CA VAL A 269 2.13 28.14 0.53
C VAL A 269 2.59 27.83 -0.89
N LEU A 270 3.22 26.66 -1.11
CA LEU A 270 3.68 26.25 -2.43
C LEU A 270 2.52 26.04 -3.41
N ALA A 271 1.42 25.46 -2.95
CA ALA A 271 0.24 25.24 -3.77
C ALA A 271 -0.38 26.58 -4.24
N TRP A 272 -0.47 27.57 -3.35
CA TRP A 272 -0.97 28.91 -3.71
C TRP A 272 0.03 29.70 -4.55
N ALA A 273 1.34 29.58 -4.26
CA ALA A 273 2.38 30.21 -5.06
C ALA A 273 2.46 29.66 -6.50
N ALA A 274 1.96 28.43 -6.73
CA ALA A 274 2.04 27.79 -8.04
C ALA A 274 1.37 28.59 -9.16
N GLU A 275 0.39 29.42 -8.86
CA GLU A 275 -0.34 30.24 -9.84
C GLU A 275 0.22 31.67 -10.01
N LEU A 276 1.12 32.12 -9.10
CA LEU A 276 1.63 33.47 -9.10
C LEU A 276 2.73 33.66 -10.16
N GLN A 277 2.71 34.81 -10.82
CA GLN A 277 3.78 35.24 -11.71
C GLN A 277 4.86 36.01 -10.95
N PRO A 278 6.10 36.12 -11.49
CA PRO A 278 7.14 36.96 -10.90
C PRO A 278 6.68 38.40 -10.70
N GLY A 279 6.88 38.95 -9.49
CA GLY A 279 6.42 40.27 -9.06
C GLY A 279 4.96 40.33 -8.63
N GLU A 280 4.25 39.20 -8.60
CA GLU A 280 2.85 39.16 -8.19
C GLU A 280 2.71 38.89 -6.69
N LEU A 281 1.78 39.63 -6.08
CA LEU A 281 1.34 39.46 -4.70
C LEU A 281 -0.04 38.78 -4.69
N SER A 282 -0.18 37.71 -3.95
CA SER A 282 -1.41 36.92 -3.85
C SER A 282 -2.56 37.75 -3.23
N GLN A 283 -3.76 37.15 -3.23
CA GLN A 283 -4.79 37.51 -2.27
C GLN A 283 -4.41 36.99 -0.89
N VAL A 284 -5.05 37.53 0.17
CA VAL A 284 -4.95 36.93 1.50
C VAL A 284 -5.71 35.60 1.47
N PHE A 285 -4.99 34.48 1.61
CA PHE A 285 -5.57 33.16 1.71
C PHE A 285 -5.90 32.83 3.16
N ARG A 286 -7.03 32.18 3.37
CA ARG A 286 -7.42 31.62 4.66
C ARG A 286 -7.71 30.13 4.51
N ARG A 287 -7.10 29.33 5.35
CA ARG A 287 -7.41 27.92 5.48
C ARG A 287 -7.46 27.54 6.96
N GLU A 288 -8.64 27.07 7.40
CA GLU A 288 -8.88 26.76 8.81
C GLU A 288 -8.54 27.94 9.73
N ASP A 289 -7.52 27.78 10.55
CA ASP A 289 -6.99 28.74 11.53
C ASP A 289 -5.73 29.49 11.05
N ARG A 290 -5.41 29.46 9.74
CA ARG A 290 -4.24 30.13 9.16
C ARG A 290 -4.59 31.21 8.16
N LEU A 291 -3.82 32.28 8.18
CA LEU A 291 -3.78 33.31 7.15
C LEU A 291 -2.42 33.29 6.46
N CYS A 292 -2.46 33.46 5.15
CA CYS A 292 -1.27 33.52 4.31
C CYS A 292 -1.39 34.62 3.25
N LEU A 293 -0.29 35.33 3.01
CA LEU A 293 -0.11 36.31 1.93
C LEU A 293 1.25 36.04 1.30
N ILE A 294 1.32 35.89 -0.02
CA ILE A 294 2.52 35.41 -0.72
C ILE A 294 2.92 36.42 -1.80
N GLU A 295 4.20 36.73 -1.86
CA GLU A 295 4.85 37.48 -2.94
C GLU A 295 5.79 36.53 -3.72
N CYS A 296 5.60 36.42 -5.02
CA CYS A 296 6.49 35.68 -5.91
C CYS A 296 7.54 36.65 -6.46
N LEU A 297 8.77 36.60 -5.96
CA LEU A 297 9.87 37.44 -6.43
C LEU A 297 10.44 37.01 -7.75
N GLY A 298 10.46 35.69 -7.96
CA GLY A 298 11.02 35.08 -9.16
C GLY A 298 10.51 33.67 -9.37
N ARG A 299 10.44 33.28 -10.64
CA ARG A 299 10.07 31.93 -11.05
C ARG A 299 10.89 31.52 -12.25
N THR A 300 11.47 30.33 -12.18
CA THR A 300 12.10 29.68 -13.32
C THR A 300 11.26 28.46 -13.67
N ALA A 301 10.75 28.45 -14.89
CA ALA A 301 9.93 27.35 -15.39
C ALA A 301 10.72 26.05 -15.43
N ASN A 302 10.02 24.97 -15.22
CA ASN A 302 10.49 23.61 -15.12
C ASN A 302 11.23 23.08 -16.30
N THR A 303 12.24 22.27 -15.94
CA THR A 303 12.76 21.22 -16.81
C THR A 303 12.24 19.87 -16.35
N TYR A 304 12.30 18.88 -17.22
CA TYR A 304 12.06 17.49 -16.89
C TYR A 304 13.34 16.85 -16.35
N VAL A 305 13.19 15.82 -15.50
CA VAL A 305 14.32 14.95 -15.17
C VAL A 305 14.81 14.31 -16.47
N PRO A 306 16.09 14.42 -16.83
CA PRO A 306 16.61 13.84 -18.06
C PRO A 306 16.39 12.33 -18.12
N LEU A 307 16.14 11.81 -19.33
CA LEU A 307 15.94 10.36 -19.52
C LEU A 307 17.13 9.54 -18.98
N GLU A 308 18.34 10.03 -19.13
CA GLU A 308 19.56 9.37 -18.67
C GLU A 308 19.60 9.12 -17.16
N GLU A 309 18.92 9.98 -16.38
CA GLU A 309 18.83 9.86 -14.91
C GLU A 309 17.74 8.86 -14.47
N VAL A 310 16.74 8.62 -15.31
CA VAL A 310 15.56 7.77 -14.99
C VAL A 310 15.46 6.53 -15.89
N GLU A 311 16.42 6.30 -16.78
CA GLU A 311 16.38 5.21 -17.76
C GLU A 311 16.11 3.85 -17.11
N SER A 312 16.77 3.54 -16.00
CA SER A 312 16.57 2.28 -15.29
C SER A 312 15.14 2.15 -14.72
N ILE A 313 14.55 3.27 -14.27
CA ILE A 313 13.16 3.29 -13.77
C ILE A 313 12.20 3.08 -14.93
N VAL A 314 12.44 3.72 -16.07
CA VAL A 314 11.63 3.56 -17.29
C VAL A 314 11.69 2.12 -17.80
N VAL A 315 12.88 1.53 -17.86
CA VAL A 315 13.07 0.12 -18.26
C VAL A 315 12.30 -0.81 -17.32
N GLN A 316 12.41 -0.61 -16.00
CA GLN A 316 11.70 -1.40 -15.03
C GLN A 316 10.18 -1.27 -15.20
N SER A 317 9.66 -0.06 -15.41
CA SER A 317 8.22 0.17 -15.60
C SER A 317 7.67 -0.51 -16.87
N ILE A 318 8.49 -0.59 -17.94
CA ILE A 318 8.11 -1.32 -19.17
C ILE A 318 8.00 -2.82 -18.89
N ARG A 319 8.97 -3.40 -18.18
CA ARG A 319 8.96 -4.83 -17.82
C ARG A 319 7.80 -5.19 -16.92
N GLU A 320 7.50 -4.35 -15.93
CA GLU A 320 6.33 -4.51 -15.05
C GLU A 320 5.02 -4.44 -15.83
N SER A 321 4.91 -3.48 -16.76
CA SER A 321 3.72 -3.37 -17.63
C SER A 321 3.54 -4.60 -18.53
N ARG A 322 4.64 -5.18 -19.02
CA ARG A 322 4.58 -6.44 -19.79
C ARG A 322 4.14 -7.63 -18.94
N TYR A 323 4.67 -7.72 -17.71
CA TYR A 323 4.22 -8.73 -16.75
C TYR A 323 2.73 -8.60 -16.47
N ASP A 324 2.25 -7.40 -16.11
CA ASP A 324 0.85 -7.16 -15.79
C ASP A 324 -0.06 -7.45 -17.00
N ALA A 325 0.36 -7.11 -18.22
CA ALA A 325 -0.36 -7.44 -19.44
C ALA A 325 -0.43 -8.94 -19.73
N LEU A 326 0.64 -9.70 -19.42
CA LEU A 326 0.64 -11.16 -19.55
C LEU A 326 -0.31 -11.81 -18.54
N ILE A 327 -0.31 -11.33 -17.29
CA ILE A 327 -1.23 -11.83 -16.26
C ILE A 327 -2.68 -11.53 -16.65
N ALA A 328 -2.99 -10.28 -17.03
CA ALA A 328 -4.33 -9.89 -17.44
C ALA A 328 -4.86 -10.75 -18.61
N ARG A 329 -4.04 -10.94 -19.67
CA ARG A 329 -4.41 -11.78 -20.81
C ARG A 329 -4.64 -13.23 -20.37
N ARG A 330 -3.82 -13.77 -19.48
CA ARG A 330 -3.98 -15.13 -18.98
C ARG A 330 -5.27 -15.29 -18.18
N MET A 331 -5.61 -14.31 -17.34
CA MET A 331 -6.89 -14.29 -16.62
C MET A 331 -8.09 -14.27 -17.58
N GLU A 332 -8.01 -13.52 -18.69
CA GLU A 332 -9.06 -13.52 -19.72
C GLU A 332 -9.23 -14.89 -20.43
N GLU A 333 -8.14 -15.67 -20.55
CA GLU A 333 -8.13 -17.00 -21.17
C GLU A 333 -8.53 -18.12 -20.17
N MET A 334 -8.56 -17.82 -18.87
CA MET A 334 -8.92 -18.76 -17.80
C MET A 334 -10.42 -18.66 -17.49
N GLU A 335 -11.00 -19.79 -17.10
CA GLU A 335 -12.37 -19.86 -16.65
C GLU A 335 -12.46 -20.80 -15.44
N ILE A 336 -12.99 -20.29 -14.34
CA ILE A 336 -13.35 -21.14 -13.20
C ILE A 336 -14.67 -21.83 -13.53
N SER A 337 -14.61 -23.15 -13.67
CA SER A 337 -15.76 -24.00 -13.96
C SER A 337 -16.33 -24.61 -12.68
N GLY A 338 -17.68 -24.80 -12.65
CA GLY A 338 -18.37 -25.42 -11.53
C GLY A 338 -19.81 -24.96 -11.36
N ASP A 339 -20.47 -25.39 -10.28
CA ASP A 339 -21.83 -24.92 -9.96
C ASP A 339 -21.81 -23.55 -9.25
N LEU A 340 -21.76 -22.48 -10.04
CA LEU A 340 -21.75 -21.11 -9.52
C LEU A 340 -23.03 -20.74 -8.76
N LYS A 341 -24.17 -21.43 -8.99
CA LYS A 341 -25.40 -21.21 -8.20
C LYS A 341 -25.26 -21.78 -6.81
N GLN A 342 -24.62 -22.96 -6.70
CA GLN A 342 -24.31 -23.55 -5.40
C GLN A 342 -23.24 -22.71 -4.69
N LEU A 343 -22.22 -22.21 -5.42
CA LEU A 343 -21.19 -21.34 -4.87
C LEU A 343 -21.79 -20.04 -4.30
N TYR A 344 -22.71 -19.40 -5.02
CA TYR A 344 -23.40 -18.21 -4.51
C TYR A 344 -24.13 -18.48 -3.19
N ARG A 345 -24.87 -19.63 -3.09
CA ARG A 345 -25.55 -20.01 -1.83
C ARG A 345 -24.56 -20.24 -0.71
N PHE A 346 -23.47 -20.95 -1.00
CA PHE A 346 -22.40 -21.18 -0.05
C PHE A 346 -21.81 -19.85 0.44
N THR A 347 -21.48 -18.91 -0.49
CA THR A 347 -20.98 -17.58 -0.15
C THR A 347 -21.95 -16.80 0.73
N ALA A 348 -23.25 -16.80 0.40
CA ALA A 348 -24.28 -16.12 1.19
C ALA A 348 -24.38 -16.67 2.61
N GLU A 349 -24.20 -17.98 2.81
CA GLU A 349 -24.19 -18.62 4.14
C GLU A 349 -22.94 -18.24 4.96
N GLN A 350 -21.79 -18.00 4.30
CA GLN A 350 -20.56 -17.60 4.97
C GLN A 350 -20.51 -16.11 5.35
N LEU A 351 -21.34 -15.28 4.70
CA LEU A 351 -21.39 -13.82 4.92
C LEU A 351 -22.44 -13.40 5.96
N GLN A 352 -23.32 -14.31 6.39
CA GLN A 352 -24.30 -14.08 7.45
C GLN A 352 -23.63 -14.13 8.83
#